data_2bdd42a1f5a3dc0a3c5b3c85dffd8cea
#
_entry.id   2bdd42a1f5a3dc0a3c5b3c85dffd8cea
#
_cell.length_a   1.000
_cell.length_b   1.000
_cell.length_c   1.000
_cell.angle_alpha   90.00
_cell.angle_beta   90.00
_cell.angle_gamma   90.00
#
_symmetry.space_group_name_H-M   'P 1'
#
loop_
_entity.id
_entity.type
_entity.pdbx_description
1 polymer ?
#
loop_
_entity_poly.entity_id
_entity_poly.type
_entity_poly.pdbx_seq_one_letter_code
_entity_poly.pdbx_strand_id
1 'polypeptide(L)'
;MIAQDINVSYEEALQKSTTYFAKKLQHSVELIRKAEKIALMYDAEDGFYNTFSGGKDSQALFHVVKMACVKFKTHMSLTSIDPPQVIRFVKQQYPQVILHKPKMSIFQDAIERKILPTMRVRWCCADFKESAGAGKVTLIGIRREESARRARRKEVEVSSKKFSGNLEEFEQWSAEEILKKQKIKSKRKINEDEFSVKTDNEVRCING
;
A
#
# COMPACT_ATOMS: atom_id res chain seq x y z
N MET A 1 -18.42 12.78 -21.25
CA MET A 1 -19.24 12.00 -20.32
C MET A 1 -18.64 12.18 -18.95
N ILE A 2 -19.30 12.96 -18.10
CA ILE A 2 -18.92 13.17 -16.71
C ILE A 2 -19.25 11.86 -16.01
N ALA A 3 -18.26 11.15 -15.50
CA ALA A 3 -18.50 9.98 -14.69
C ALA A 3 -19.30 10.45 -13.46
N GLN A 4 -20.55 10.03 -13.38
CA GLN A 4 -21.36 10.20 -12.18
C GLN A 4 -20.58 9.59 -11.02
N ASP A 5 -20.52 10.31 -9.91
CA ASP A 5 -19.97 9.79 -8.66
C ASP A 5 -20.69 8.47 -8.34
N ILE A 6 -20.04 7.36 -8.65
CA ILE A 6 -20.58 6.03 -8.34
C ILE A 6 -20.32 5.81 -6.86
N ASN A 7 -21.13 6.46 -6.04
CA ASN A 7 -21.22 6.24 -4.60
C ASN A 7 -22.11 5.01 -4.36
N VAL A 8 -21.66 3.85 -4.81
CA VAL A 8 -22.35 2.59 -4.54
C VAL A 8 -22.09 2.22 -3.09
N SER A 9 -23.15 2.04 -2.30
CA SER A 9 -23.02 1.56 -0.92
C SER A 9 -22.51 0.11 -0.91
N TYR A 10 -21.96 -0.30 0.23
CA TYR A 10 -21.48 -1.68 0.40
C TYR A 10 -22.61 -2.69 0.19
N GLU A 11 -23.81 -2.41 0.72
CA GLU A 11 -24.98 -3.27 0.60
C GLU A 11 -25.46 -3.37 -0.86
N GLU A 12 -25.52 -2.27 -1.57
CA GLU A 12 -25.87 -2.27 -3.00
C GLU A 12 -24.85 -3.05 -3.85
N ALA A 13 -23.56 -2.91 -3.53
CA ALA A 13 -22.51 -3.65 -4.21
C ALA A 13 -22.63 -5.16 -3.99
N LEU A 14 -22.97 -5.59 -2.79
CA LEU A 14 -23.22 -7.01 -2.47
C LEU A 14 -24.46 -7.54 -3.21
N GLN A 15 -25.56 -6.80 -3.24
CA GLN A 15 -26.79 -7.22 -3.91
C GLN A 15 -26.63 -7.35 -5.42
N LYS A 16 -25.88 -6.45 -6.06
CA LYS A 16 -25.61 -6.45 -7.51
C LYS A 16 -24.52 -7.43 -7.93
N SER A 17 -23.78 -7.99 -6.98
CA SER A 17 -22.64 -8.88 -7.26
C SER A 17 -23.09 -10.32 -7.39
N THR A 18 -22.38 -11.09 -8.24
CA THR A 18 -22.50 -12.55 -8.20
C THR A 18 -21.99 -13.08 -6.86
N THR A 19 -22.47 -14.26 -6.43
CA THR A 19 -22.08 -14.88 -5.16
C THR A 19 -20.56 -14.95 -4.98
N TYR A 20 -19.82 -15.19 -6.06
CA TYR A 20 -18.36 -15.24 -6.04
C TYR A 20 -17.72 -13.87 -5.73
N PHE A 21 -18.18 -12.83 -6.42
CA PHE A 21 -17.67 -11.47 -6.18
C PHE A 21 -18.11 -10.93 -4.83
N ALA A 22 -19.34 -11.22 -4.40
CA ALA A 22 -19.83 -10.81 -3.08
C ALA A 22 -18.94 -11.36 -1.96
N LYS A 23 -18.58 -12.64 -2.00
CA LYS A 23 -17.66 -13.28 -1.04
C LYS A 23 -16.28 -12.60 -1.02
N LYS A 24 -15.72 -12.30 -2.21
CA LYS A 24 -14.42 -11.62 -2.32
C LYS A 24 -14.49 -10.18 -1.77
N LEU A 25 -15.53 -9.44 -2.12
CA LEU A 25 -15.75 -8.09 -1.62
C LEU A 25 -15.89 -8.08 -0.09
N GLN A 26 -16.71 -8.98 0.45
CA GLN A 26 -16.89 -9.14 1.88
C GLN A 26 -15.58 -9.44 2.58
N HIS A 27 -14.82 -10.43 2.10
CA HIS A 27 -13.52 -10.77 2.66
C HIS A 27 -12.54 -9.57 2.64
N SER A 28 -12.49 -8.83 1.53
CA SER A 28 -11.61 -7.66 1.40
C SER A 28 -12.00 -6.54 2.37
N VAL A 29 -13.28 -6.24 2.50
CA VAL A 29 -13.79 -5.23 3.43
C VAL A 29 -13.52 -5.61 4.87
N GLU A 30 -13.76 -6.88 5.24
CA GLU A 30 -13.49 -7.38 6.59
C GLU A 30 -12.00 -7.33 6.93
N LEU A 31 -11.13 -7.74 6.00
CA LEU A 31 -9.69 -7.67 6.17
C LEU A 31 -9.22 -6.23 6.43
N ILE A 32 -9.68 -5.27 5.62
CA ILE A 32 -9.34 -3.86 5.78
C ILE A 32 -9.84 -3.33 7.13
N ARG A 33 -11.06 -3.64 7.53
CA ARG A 33 -11.62 -3.23 8.83
C ARG A 33 -10.83 -3.79 10.01
N LYS A 34 -10.46 -5.06 9.96
CA LYS A 34 -9.62 -5.70 11.00
C LYS A 34 -8.24 -5.05 11.07
N ALA A 35 -7.64 -4.73 9.92
CA ALA A 35 -6.32 -4.12 9.84
C ALA A 35 -6.29 -2.62 10.21
N GLU A 36 -7.44 -1.93 10.32
CA GLU A 36 -7.50 -0.50 10.63
C GLU A 36 -6.82 -0.18 11.97
N LYS A 37 -7.01 -1.02 12.98
CA LYS A 37 -6.36 -0.85 14.28
C LYS A 37 -4.85 -0.77 14.16
N ILE A 38 -4.26 -1.60 13.31
CA ILE A 38 -2.82 -1.59 13.05
C ILE A 38 -2.45 -0.33 12.29
N ALA A 39 -3.22 0.07 11.27
CA ALA A 39 -2.95 1.27 10.51
C ALA A 39 -2.91 2.53 11.39
N LEU A 40 -3.86 2.65 12.31
CA LEU A 40 -3.93 3.77 13.26
C LEU A 40 -2.80 3.76 14.29
N MET A 41 -2.20 2.61 14.59
CA MET A 41 -0.99 2.54 15.42
C MET A 41 0.25 3.11 14.72
N TYR A 42 0.34 2.97 13.38
CA TYR A 42 1.44 3.51 12.58
C TYR A 42 1.20 4.96 12.17
N ASP A 43 -0.04 5.31 11.88
CA ASP A 43 -0.46 6.66 11.49
C ASP A 43 -1.87 6.96 12.02
N ALA A 44 -1.93 7.57 13.19
CA ALA A 44 -3.20 7.90 13.84
C ALA A 44 -3.98 9.00 13.10
N GLU A 45 -3.27 9.85 12.34
CA GLU A 45 -3.89 10.95 11.61
C GLU A 45 -4.48 10.52 10.29
N ASP A 46 -3.71 9.78 9.47
CA ASP A 46 -4.08 9.45 8.10
C ASP A 46 -4.60 8.02 7.93
N GLY A 47 -4.27 7.10 8.86
CA GLY A 47 -4.64 5.70 8.79
C GLY A 47 -3.90 4.96 7.68
N PHE A 48 -4.63 4.33 6.77
CA PHE A 48 -4.03 3.60 5.66
C PHE A 48 -3.43 4.51 4.59
N TYR A 49 -2.27 4.13 4.09
CA TYR A 49 -1.70 4.66 2.85
C TYR A 49 -2.24 3.85 1.66
N ASN A 50 -3.29 4.34 0.98
CA ASN A 50 -3.85 3.66 -0.17
C ASN A 50 -3.10 4.04 -1.45
N THR A 51 -2.53 3.05 -2.16
CA THR A 51 -1.80 3.30 -3.40
C THR A 51 -2.74 3.43 -4.59
N PHE A 52 -2.47 4.41 -5.45
CA PHE A 52 -3.27 4.67 -6.63
C PHE A 52 -2.38 4.84 -7.87
N SER A 53 -2.81 4.29 -8.99
CA SER A 53 -2.10 4.40 -10.27
C SER A 53 -2.98 4.85 -11.44
N GLY A 54 -4.28 5.10 -11.19
CA GLY A 54 -5.27 5.36 -12.24
C GLY A 54 -5.73 4.11 -13.00
N GLY A 55 -5.09 2.95 -12.78
CA GLY A 55 -5.48 1.68 -13.38
C GLY A 55 -6.72 1.08 -12.70
N LYS A 56 -7.41 0.16 -13.39
CA LYS A 56 -8.66 -0.46 -12.92
C LYS A 56 -8.54 -1.09 -11.53
N ASP A 57 -7.42 -1.73 -11.23
CA ASP A 57 -7.23 -2.42 -9.95
C ASP A 57 -7.08 -1.43 -8.79
N SER A 58 -6.38 -0.31 -9.01
CA SER A 58 -6.27 0.76 -8.02
C SER A 58 -7.58 1.52 -7.82
N GLN A 59 -8.40 1.65 -8.87
CA GLN A 59 -9.75 2.21 -8.77
C GLN A 59 -10.66 1.28 -7.96
N ALA A 60 -10.64 -0.02 -8.26
CA ALA A 60 -11.39 -1.03 -7.49
C ALA A 60 -10.99 -1.01 -6.02
N LEU A 61 -9.68 -1.01 -5.72
CA LEU A 61 -9.18 -0.91 -4.35
C LEU A 61 -9.69 0.35 -3.65
N PHE A 62 -9.63 1.50 -4.32
CA PHE A 62 -10.13 2.77 -3.76
C PHE A 62 -11.60 2.66 -3.33
N HIS A 63 -12.46 2.08 -4.17
CA HIS A 63 -13.86 1.90 -3.84
C HIS A 63 -14.08 0.90 -2.70
N VAL A 64 -13.32 -0.21 -2.68
CA VAL A 64 -13.38 -1.20 -1.58
C VAL A 64 -12.98 -0.57 -0.25
N VAL A 65 -11.91 0.23 -0.23
CA VAL A 65 -11.47 0.93 0.99
C VAL A 65 -12.52 1.94 1.46
N LYS A 66 -13.15 2.66 0.52
CA LYS A 66 -14.27 3.56 0.82
C LYS A 66 -15.47 2.82 1.41
N MET A 67 -15.83 1.65 0.87
CA MET A 67 -16.90 0.79 1.39
C MET A 67 -16.57 0.20 2.78
N ALA A 68 -15.29 0.01 3.09
CA ALA A 68 -14.87 -0.43 4.41
C ALA A 68 -15.09 0.63 5.50
N CYS A 69 -15.29 1.91 5.13
CA CYS A 69 -15.51 3.05 6.03
C CYS A 69 -14.37 3.22 7.05
N VAL A 70 -13.14 2.97 6.64
CA VAL A 70 -11.93 3.11 7.44
C VAL A 70 -11.22 4.43 7.16
N LYS A 71 -10.30 4.82 8.03
CA LYS A 71 -9.50 6.03 7.84
C LYS A 71 -8.36 5.77 6.85
N PHE A 72 -8.30 6.54 5.76
CA PHE A 72 -7.25 6.39 4.75
C PHE A 72 -6.99 7.67 3.95
N LYS A 73 -5.79 7.79 3.41
CA LYS A 73 -5.46 8.76 2.36
C LYS A 73 -4.95 8.05 1.13
N THR A 74 -5.35 8.53 -0.04
CA THR A 74 -4.98 7.92 -1.32
C THR A 74 -3.88 8.72 -1.99
N HIS A 75 -2.83 8.02 -2.40
CA HIS A 75 -1.61 8.61 -2.93
C HIS A 75 -1.23 8.01 -4.28
N MET A 76 -0.84 8.86 -5.22
CA MET A 76 -0.29 8.45 -6.51
C MET A 76 1.10 9.06 -6.68
N SER A 77 2.11 8.21 -6.84
CA SER A 77 3.48 8.62 -7.17
C SER A 77 3.63 8.78 -8.67
N LEU A 78 3.95 9.98 -9.12
CA LEU A 78 4.21 10.28 -10.52
C LEU A 78 5.64 9.86 -10.89
N THR A 79 5.79 9.29 -12.09
CA THR A 79 7.08 8.78 -12.58
C THR A 79 7.76 9.71 -13.58
N SER A 80 7.16 10.87 -13.88
CA SER A 80 7.55 11.82 -14.93
C SER A 80 7.37 11.34 -16.38
N ILE A 81 7.02 10.06 -16.57
CA ILE A 81 6.69 9.46 -17.89
C ILE A 81 5.23 8.98 -17.94
N ASP A 82 4.43 9.32 -16.94
CA ASP A 82 3.02 8.95 -16.91
C ASP A 82 2.26 9.66 -18.04
N PRO A 83 1.37 8.96 -18.77
CA PRO A 83 0.58 9.58 -19.83
C PRO A 83 -0.24 10.77 -19.28
N PRO A 84 -0.23 11.94 -19.96
CA PRO A 84 -0.99 13.12 -19.51
C PRO A 84 -2.49 12.85 -19.35
N GLN A 85 -3.02 11.92 -20.12
CA GLN A 85 -4.41 11.49 -20.05
C GLN A 85 -4.75 10.87 -18.70
N VAL A 86 -3.85 10.01 -18.19
CA VAL A 86 -4.02 9.38 -16.86
C VAL A 86 -4.02 10.44 -15.76
N ILE A 87 -3.10 11.41 -15.83
CA ILE A 87 -3.01 12.48 -14.84
C ILE A 87 -4.28 13.36 -14.88
N ARG A 88 -4.76 13.70 -16.06
CA ARG A 88 -6.02 14.45 -16.24
C ARG A 88 -7.20 13.68 -15.67
N PHE A 89 -7.31 12.40 -16.03
CA PHE A 89 -8.35 11.50 -15.53
C PHE A 89 -8.35 11.45 -13.98
N VAL A 90 -7.19 11.25 -13.36
CA VAL A 90 -7.08 11.20 -11.89
C VAL A 90 -7.51 12.52 -11.27
N LYS A 91 -7.05 13.65 -11.80
CA LYS A 91 -7.43 14.97 -11.28
C LYS A 91 -8.93 15.27 -11.40
N GLN A 92 -9.57 14.79 -12.46
CA GLN A 92 -10.98 15.04 -12.71
C GLN A 92 -11.91 14.09 -11.96
N GLN A 93 -11.57 12.80 -11.93
CA GLN A 93 -12.43 11.75 -11.35
C GLN A 93 -12.11 11.42 -9.88
N TYR A 94 -10.87 11.69 -9.47
CA TYR A 94 -10.37 11.36 -8.13
C TYR A 94 -9.62 12.56 -7.51
N PRO A 95 -10.28 13.73 -7.33
CA PRO A 95 -9.62 14.95 -6.85
C PRO A 95 -9.02 14.80 -5.45
N GLN A 96 -9.48 13.84 -4.67
CA GLN A 96 -8.99 13.50 -3.34
C GLN A 96 -7.65 12.73 -3.35
N VAL A 97 -7.16 12.29 -4.53
CA VAL A 97 -5.87 11.60 -4.65
C VAL A 97 -4.72 12.60 -4.56
N ILE A 98 -3.82 12.37 -3.62
CA ILE A 98 -2.63 13.19 -3.43
C ILE A 98 -1.57 12.75 -4.44
N LEU A 99 -1.18 13.69 -5.32
CA LEU A 99 -0.19 13.44 -6.36
C LEU A 99 1.21 13.81 -5.86
N HIS A 100 2.10 12.84 -5.78
CA HIS A 100 3.51 13.04 -5.41
C HIS A 100 4.37 13.19 -6.66
N LYS A 101 4.96 14.37 -6.83
CA LYS A 101 5.91 14.62 -7.91
C LYS A 101 7.29 14.11 -7.50
N PRO A 102 8.04 13.45 -8.39
CA PRO A 102 9.42 13.09 -8.12
C PRO A 102 10.30 14.33 -8.03
N LYS A 103 11.40 14.23 -7.30
CA LYS A 103 12.38 15.32 -7.16
C LYS A 103 13.07 15.63 -8.49
N MET A 104 13.32 14.61 -9.30
CA MET A 104 13.87 14.73 -10.65
C MET A 104 13.14 13.81 -11.62
N SER A 105 13.30 14.06 -12.91
CA SER A 105 12.71 13.20 -13.94
C SER A 105 13.49 11.89 -14.06
N ILE A 106 12.84 10.84 -14.55
CA ILE A 106 13.49 9.54 -14.79
C ILE A 106 14.68 9.66 -15.76
N PHE A 107 14.64 10.63 -16.68
CA PHE A 107 15.73 10.87 -17.62
C PHE A 107 16.95 11.51 -16.94
N GLN A 108 16.73 12.48 -16.05
CA GLN A 108 17.80 13.08 -15.25
C GLN A 108 18.46 12.05 -14.33
N ASP A 109 17.67 11.23 -13.66
CA ASP A 109 18.16 10.17 -12.79
C ASP A 109 18.97 9.10 -13.60
N ALA A 110 18.50 8.76 -14.80
CA ALA A 110 19.24 7.86 -15.70
C ALA A 110 20.60 8.43 -16.15
N ILE A 111 20.68 9.74 -16.40
CA ILE A 111 21.93 10.43 -16.76
C ILE A 111 22.90 10.42 -15.57
N GLU A 112 22.42 10.76 -14.37
CA GLU A 112 23.25 10.76 -13.16
C GLU A 112 23.80 9.37 -12.84
N ARG A 113 22.96 8.35 -12.95
CA ARG A 113 23.33 6.94 -12.72
C ARG A 113 24.15 6.34 -13.86
N LYS A 114 24.18 6.99 -15.03
CA LYS A 114 24.79 6.46 -16.27
C LYS A 114 24.24 5.09 -16.69
N ILE A 115 22.99 4.79 -16.32
CA ILE A 115 22.32 3.52 -16.63
C ILE A 115 20.81 3.74 -16.84
N LEU A 116 20.27 3.18 -17.91
CA LEU A 116 18.84 3.14 -18.15
C LEU A 116 18.18 2.04 -17.30
N PRO A 117 16.93 2.23 -16.86
CA PRO A 117 16.19 1.18 -16.17
C PRO A 117 15.92 0.01 -17.13
N THR A 118 16.13 -1.19 -16.62
CA THR A 118 15.87 -2.43 -17.38
C THR A 118 14.95 -3.34 -16.60
N MET A 119 14.48 -4.44 -17.20
CA MET A 119 13.68 -5.44 -16.49
C MET A 119 14.43 -6.10 -15.31
N ARG A 120 15.76 -6.13 -15.36
CA ARG A 120 16.60 -6.69 -14.29
C ARG A 120 17.01 -5.62 -13.28
N VAL A 121 17.39 -4.44 -13.77
CA VAL A 121 17.83 -3.31 -12.94
C VAL A 121 16.68 -2.29 -12.86
N ARG A 122 15.78 -2.49 -11.90
CA ARG A 122 14.52 -1.76 -11.76
C ARG A 122 14.63 -0.61 -10.74
N TRP A 123 15.74 0.15 -10.78
CA TRP A 123 15.93 1.26 -9.86
C TRP A 123 14.77 2.29 -9.91
N CYS A 124 14.19 2.50 -11.09
CA CYS A 124 13.06 3.40 -11.24
C CYS A 124 11.82 3.00 -10.39
N CYS A 125 11.61 1.70 -10.15
CA CYS A 125 10.51 1.26 -9.29
C CYS A 125 10.81 1.56 -7.81
N ALA A 126 12.06 1.33 -7.39
CA ALA A 126 12.48 1.60 -6.02
C ALA A 126 12.35 3.10 -5.69
N ASP A 127 12.86 3.96 -6.57
CA ASP A 127 12.96 5.39 -6.31
C ASP A 127 11.62 6.13 -6.47
N PHE A 128 10.83 5.74 -7.49
CA PHE A 128 9.59 6.49 -7.80
C PHE A 128 8.33 5.87 -7.19
N LYS A 129 8.34 4.60 -6.78
CA LYS A 129 7.12 3.91 -6.32
C LYS A 129 7.26 3.20 -4.98
N GLU A 130 8.37 2.49 -4.75
CA GLU A 130 8.48 1.59 -3.61
C GLU A 130 8.81 2.30 -2.29
N SER A 131 9.39 3.50 -2.35
CA SER A 131 9.68 4.34 -1.17
C SER A 131 8.46 5.08 -0.64
N ALA A 132 7.39 5.16 -1.43
CA ALA A 132 6.16 5.83 -1.04
C ALA A 132 5.37 4.99 -0.02
N GLY A 133 5.01 5.60 1.11
CA GLY A 133 4.30 4.91 2.20
C GLY A 133 5.21 4.21 3.21
N ALA A 134 6.52 4.48 3.19
CA ALA A 134 7.43 3.97 4.20
C ALA A 134 6.96 4.35 5.62
N GLY A 135 6.96 3.37 6.53
CA GLY A 135 6.49 3.57 7.91
C GLY A 135 4.96 3.60 8.08
N LYS A 136 4.19 3.37 7.01
CA LYS A 136 2.72 3.33 7.05
C LYS A 136 2.19 1.96 6.61
N VAL A 137 0.97 1.63 7.02
CA VAL A 137 0.26 0.46 6.50
C VAL A 137 -0.28 0.78 5.11
N THR A 138 0.30 0.13 4.10
CA THR A 138 0.03 0.42 2.70
C THR A 138 -0.93 -0.60 2.09
N LEU A 139 -2.02 -0.11 1.49
CA LEU A 139 -2.95 -0.93 0.72
C LEU A 139 -2.53 -0.95 -0.76
N ILE A 140 -2.44 -2.16 -1.34
CA ILE A 140 -2.02 -2.35 -2.73
C ILE A 140 -2.99 -3.32 -3.41
N GLY A 141 -3.57 -2.90 -4.52
CA GLY A 141 -4.39 -3.77 -5.38
C GLY A 141 -3.49 -4.64 -6.27
N ILE A 142 -3.45 -5.94 -5.99
CA ILE A 142 -2.65 -6.91 -6.75
C ILE A 142 -3.55 -8.07 -7.20
N ARG A 143 -3.49 -8.40 -8.48
CA ARG A 143 -4.13 -9.60 -9.00
C ARG A 143 -3.14 -10.76 -9.03
N ARG A 144 -3.57 -11.90 -8.50
CA ARG A 144 -2.76 -13.14 -8.50
C ARG A 144 -2.45 -13.66 -9.90
N GLU A 145 -3.34 -13.40 -10.85
CA GLU A 145 -3.25 -13.85 -12.24
C GLU A 145 -2.16 -13.16 -13.06
N GLU A 146 -1.68 -11.98 -12.61
CA GLU A 146 -0.71 -11.19 -13.39
C GLU A 146 0.69 -11.82 -13.48
N SER A 147 1.09 -12.60 -12.50
CA SER A 147 2.37 -13.33 -12.53
C SER A 147 2.49 -14.38 -11.43
N ALA A 148 3.31 -15.41 -11.66
CA ALA A 148 3.62 -16.42 -10.66
C ALA A 148 4.18 -15.86 -9.34
N ARG A 149 4.91 -14.72 -9.41
CA ARG A 149 5.41 -14.02 -8.22
C ARG A 149 4.27 -13.39 -7.43
N ARG A 150 3.28 -12.78 -8.12
CA ARG A 150 2.11 -12.18 -7.48
C ARG A 150 1.14 -13.22 -6.92
N ALA A 151 1.02 -14.37 -7.59
CA ALA A 151 0.21 -15.49 -7.11
C ALA A 151 0.65 -16.04 -5.75
N ARG A 152 1.94 -15.93 -5.43
CA ARG A 152 2.51 -16.41 -4.15
C ARG A 152 2.41 -15.39 -3.02
N ARG A 153 1.97 -14.15 -3.29
CA ARG A 153 1.84 -13.14 -2.24
C ARG A 153 0.74 -13.48 -1.25
N LYS A 154 1.00 -13.20 -0.02
CA LYS A 154 0.07 -13.34 1.08
C LYS A 154 -0.71 -12.05 1.33
N GLU A 155 -1.69 -12.11 2.20
CA GLU A 155 -2.55 -10.96 2.53
C GLU A 155 -1.78 -9.81 3.19
N VAL A 156 -0.83 -10.16 4.04
CA VAL A 156 0.01 -9.21 4.77
C VAL A 156 1.48 -9.54 4.55
N GLU A 157 2.24 -8.53 4.14
CA GLU A 157 3.70 -8.63 3.96
C GLU A 157 4.39 -7.42 4.59
N VAL A 158 5.49 -7.66 5.28
CA VAL A 158 6.41 -6.60 5.72
C VAL A 158 7.49 -6.44 4.65
N SER A 159 7.73 -5.20 4.19
CA SER A 159 8.61 -4.89 3.04
C SER A 159 10.05 -5.40 3.22
N SER A 160 10.52 -5.53 4.45
CA SER A 160 11.81 -6.10 4.78
C SER A 160 11.91 -7.63 4.58
N LYS A 161 10.90 -8.29 4.01
CA LYS A 161 10.77 -9.75 3.88
C LYS A 161 10.85 -10.51 5.22
N LYS A 162 10.66 -9.83 6.34
CA LYS A 162 10.68 -10.43 7.66
C LYS A 162 9.42 -11.22 7.96
N PHE A 163 8.33 -10.88 7.27
CA PHE A 163 7.05 -11.54 7.45
C PHE A 163 6.28 -11.60 6.13
N SER A 164 5.54 -12.70 5.94
CA SER A 164 4.55 -12.89 4.87
C SER A 164 3.53 -13.94 5.33
N GLY A 165 2.30 -13.51 5.59
CA GLY A 165 1.26 -14.37 6.16
C GLY A 165 -0.14 -13.76 6.08
N ASN A 166 -1.06 -14.25 6.89
CA ASN A 166 -2.36 -13.65 7.11
C ASN A 166 -2.30 -12.60 8.25
N LEU A 167 -3.40 -11.89 8.47
CA LEU A 167 -3.44 -10.82 9.46
C LEU A 167 -3.27 -11.34 10.91
N GLU A 168 -3.86 -12.48 11.24
CA GLU A 168 -3.77 -13.08 12.58
C GLU A 168 -2.33 -13.52 12.89
N GLU A 169 -1.68 -14.16 11.93
CA GLU A 169 -0.26 -14.52 12.02
C GLU A 169 0.63 -13.28 12.17
N PHE A 170 0.29 -12.17 11.50
CA PHE A 170 1.00 -10.91 11.63
C PHE A 170 0.86 -10.30 13.02
N GLU A 171 -0.32 -10.32 13.60
CA GLU A 171 -0.55 -9.80 14.96
C GLU A 171 0.30 -10.56 15.99
N GLN A 172 0.36 -11.89 15.89
CA GLN A 172 1.21 -12.72 16.76
C GLN A 172 2.69 -12.41 16.55
N TRP A 173 3.13 -12.37 15.28
CA TRP A 173 4.52 -12.06 14.94
C TRP A 173 4.94 -10.67 15.43
N SER A 174 4.10 -9.65 15.25
CA SER A 174 4.41 -8.29 15.69
C SER A 174 4.52 -8.18 17.21
N ALA A 175 3.67 -8.88 17.96
CA ALA A 175 3.73 -8.94 19.40
C ALA A 175 5.05 -9.61 19.88
N GLU A 176 5.46 -10.71 19.26
CA GLU A 176 6.75 -11.37 19.56
C GLU A 176 7.95 -10.48 19.25
N GLU A 177 7.93 -9.77 18.10
CA GLU A 177 9.00 -8.83 17.72
C GLU A 177 9.13 -7.66 18.71
N ILE A 178 8.01 -7.13 19.18
CA ILE A 178 7.98 -6.08 20.21
C ILE A 178 8.60 -6.61 21.51
N LEU A 179 8.22 -7.81 21.92
CA LEU A 179 8.77 -8.45 23.12
C LEU A 179 10.27 -8.72 22.99
N LYS A 180 10.74 -9.20 21.82
CA LYS A 180 12.17 -9.37 21.54
C LYS A 180 12.93 -8.03 21.61
N LYS A 181 12.39 -6.97 21.03
CA LYS A 181 12.98 -5.62 21.10
C LYS A 181 13.04 -5.08 22.54
N GLN A 182 12.01 -5.33 23.34
CA GLN A 182 11.99 -4.95 24.76
C GLN A 182 13.06 -5.73 25.57
N LYS A 183 13.18 -7.04 25.35
CA LYS A 183 14.21 -7.87 25.98
C LYS A 183 15.63 -7.44 25.59
N ILE A 184 15.84 -7.02 24.33
CA ILE A 184 17.14 -6.50 23.86
C ILE A 184 17.44 -5.14 24.51
N LYS A 185 16.46 -4.24 24.65
CA LYS A 185 16.62 -2.96 25.35
C LYS A 185 16.93 -3.16 26.84
N SER A 186 16.30 -4.11 27.51
CA SER A 186 16.56 -4.41 28.91
C SER A 186 17.97 -5.00 29.14
N LYS A 187 18.52 -5.74 28.16
CA LYS A 187 19.90 -6.23 28.19
C LYS A 187 20.93 -5.16 27.81
N ARG A 188 20.55 -4.10 27.06
CA ARG A 188 21.44 -3.00 26.63
C ARG A 188 21.51 -1.81 27.59
N LYS A 189 20.73 -1.79 28.66
CA LYS A 189 20.83 -0.76 29.71
C LYS A 189 22.20 -0.72 30.43
N ILE A 190 23.17 -1.51 29.97
CA ILE A 190 24.56 -1.54 30.53
C ILE A 190 25.54 -0.69 29.66
N ASN A 191 25.17 -0.25 28.47
CA ASN A 191 26.02 0.64 27.64
C ASN A 191 25.13 1.71 26.98
N GLU A 192 24.96 2.83 27.65
CA GLU A 192 24.41 4.06 27.09
C GLU A 192 25.51 4.72 26.27
N ASP A 193 25.46 4.60 24.97
CA ASP A 193 25.72 5.61 23.96
C ASP A 193 25.64 4.98 22.58
N GLU A 194 24.94 5.69 21.65
CA GLU A 194 24.74 5.36 20.24
C GLU A 194 23.73 4.26 19.90
N PHE A 195 22.48 4.66 19.64
CA PHE A 195 21.68 4.02 18.58
C PHE A 195 20.49 4.85 18.12
N SER A 196 20.61 5.52 16.98
CA SER A 196 19.45 5.98 16.22
C SER A 196 18.84 4.80 15.45
N VAL A 197 17.71 4.30 15.90
CA VAL A 197 16.99 3.22 15.20
C VAL A 197 16.16 3.82 14.07
N LYS A 198 16.59 3.61 12.83
CA LYS A 198 15.72 3.73 11.68
C LYS A 198 14.70 2.59 11.72
N THR A 199 13.47 2.89 12.05
CA THR A 199 12.34 1.95 11.97
C THR A 199 11.77 1.97 10.55
N ASP A 200 12.39 1.25 9.62
CA ASP A 200 11.85 0.99 8.29
C ASP A 200 10.93 -0.26 8.35
N ASN A 201 9.75 -0.11 8.92
CA ASN A 201 8.73 -1.15 8.89
C ASN A 201 7.55 -0.70 8.03
N GLU A 202 7.57 -1.03 6.75
CA GLU A 202 6.39 -0.96 5.89
C GLU A 202 5.56 -2.25 6.04
N VAL A 203 4.32 -2.11 6.45
CA VAL A 203 3.32 -3.19 6.41
C VAL A 203 2.43 -2.97 5.19
N ARG A 204 2.35 -3.97 4.32
CA ARG A 204 1.53 -3.92 3.10
C ARG A 204 0.40 -4.94 3.22
N CYS A 205 -0.83 -4.46 3.29
CA CYS A 205 -2.03 -5.29 3.18
C CYS A 205 -2.40 -5.42 1.70
N ILE A 206 -2.57 -6.65 1.22
CA ILE A 206 -2.80 -6.96 -0.18
C ILE A 206 -4.15 -7.65 -0.30
N ASN A 207 -5.07 -7.01 -1.00
CA ASN A 207 -6.32 -7.64 -1.40
C ASN A 207 -6.12 -8.40 -2.72
N GLY A 208 -6.40 -9.68 -2.71
CA GLY A 208 -6.36 -10.55 -3.88
C GLY A 208 -7.73 -10.69 -4.56
#